data_41b148e1c1c23d2f2d83a13b191abafd
#
_entry.id   41b148e1c1c23d2f2d83a13b191abafd
#
_cell.length_a   1.000
_cell.length_b   1.000
_cell.length_c   1.000
_cell.angle_alpha   90.00
_cell.angle_beta   90.00
_cell.angle_gamma   90.00
#
_symmetry.space_group_name_H-M   'P 1'
#
loop_
_entity.id
_entity.type
_entity.pdbx_description
1 polymer ?
#
loop_
_entity_poly.entity_id
_entity_poly.type
_entity_poly.pdbx_seq_one_letter_code
_entity_poly.pdbx_strand_id
1 'polypeptide(L)'
;MNFNLYKSGLSLLTFILLCSSCANSPAINDKYDFNSAKSIKIDKISDYLNFPGSGKIMEDNLSFIFMKNGFNVSQRSNNSTVISLNEQGINTLKLSCTLTEYTDRETILIPYRVEDKGSIETVITQTTDPGKGTTNSITTTSTTTTNDGGSIQETGKLEYTQARVGIILKVKDEKTGLIVWTHSYWYSGIELSSTAQICAKNSVRLIKKLFNT
;
A
#
# COMPACT_ATOMS: atom_id res chain seq x y z
N MET A 1 11.07 31.98 37.88
CA MET A 1 12.02 31.85 36.77
C MET A 1 11.82 30.47 36.11
N ASN A 2 10.73 30.21 35.35
CA ASN A 2 10.47 28.90 34.70
C ASN A 2 9.59 28.98 33.44
N PHE A 3 9.49 30.18 32.82
CA PHE A 3 8.60 30.37 31.64
C PHE A 3 9.28 30.06 30.28
N ASN A 4 10.59 29.88 30.22
CA ASN A 4 11.31 29.70 28.95
C ASN A 4 11.44 28.22 28.52
N LEU A 5 11.33 27.26 29.43
CA LEU A 5 11.40 25.81 29.07
C LEU A 5 10.14 25.33 28.36
N TYR A 6 8.96 25.86 28.68
CA TYR A 6 7.70 25.47 28.02
C TYR A 6 7.62 25.93 26.56
N LYS A 7 8.17 27.09 26.23
CA LYS A 7 8.16 27.61 24.86
C LYS A 7 9.06 26.81 23.92
N SER A 8 10.22 26.34 24.40
CA SER A 8 11.12 25.51 23.55
C SER A 8 10.59 24.11 23.33
N GLY A 9 9.92 23.47 24.31
CA GLY A 9 9.31 22.15 24.16
C GLY A 9 8.13 22.16 23.20
N LEU A 10 7.29 23.19 23.24
CA LEU A 10 6.16 23.34 22.34
C LEU A 10 6.58 23.55 20.88
N SER A 11 7.66 24.34 20.66
CA SER A 11 8.22 24.56 19.32
C SER A 11 8.84 23.30 18.72
N LEU A 12 9.52 22.48 19.52
CA LEU A 12 10.10 21.22 19.07
C LEU A 12 9.02 20.19 18.71
N LEU A 13 7.93 20.10 19.50
CA LEU A 13 6.81 19.21 19.24
C LEU A 13 6.08 19.57 17.94
N THR A 14 5.91 20.87 17.67
CA THR A 14 5.27 21.36 16.43
C THR A 14 6.13 21.06 15.21
N PHE A 15 7.45 21.15 15.31
CA PHE A 15 8.38 20.84 14.23
C PHE A 15 8.38 19.35 13.88
N ILE A 16 8.33 18.46 14.88
CA ILE A 16 8.27 17.00 14.68
C ILE A 16 6.95 16.60 13.99
N LEU A 17 5.84 17.24 14.35
CA LEU A 17 4.53 16.99 13.72
C LEU A 17 4.48 17.44 12.24
N LEU A 18 5.21 18.49 11.88
CA LEU A 18 5.27 18.96 10.49
C LEU A 18 6.14 18.08 9.58
N CYS A 19 7.16 17.42 10.12
CA CYS A 19 8.04 16.54 9.33
C CYS A 19 7.43 15.18 9.00
N SER A 20 6.43 14.71 9.73
CA SER A 20 5.83 13.38 9.54
C SER A 20 4.77 13.30 8.42
N SER A 21 4.33 14.42 7.85
CA SER A 21 3.22 14.44 6.87
C SER A 21 3.63 14.34 5.40
N CYS A 22 4.93 14.41 5.07
CA CYS A 22 5.37 14.55 3.67
C CYS A 22 5.68 13.25 2.91
N ALA A 23 5.72 12.08 3.56
CA ALA A 23 6.30 10.88 2.95
C ALA A 23 5.45 10.17 1.88
N ASN A 24 4.13 10.46 1.76
CA ASN A 24 3.23 9.77 0.83
C ASN A 24 2.28 10.68 0.05
N SER A 25 2.62 11.94 -0.12
CA SER A 25 1.81 12.86 -0.91
C SER A 25 2.01 12.63 -2.42
N PRO A 26 0.95 12.64 -3.22
CA PRO A 26 1.08 12.59 -4.67
C PRO A 26 1.74 13.88 -5.19
N ALA A 27 2.49 13.77 -6.29
CA ALA A 27 2.92 14.93 -7.04
C ALA A 27 1.81 15.37 -7.99
N ILE A 28 1.44 16.64 -7.92
CA ILE A 28 0.33 17.24 -8.68
C ILE A 28 0.86 18.42 -9.47
N ASN A 29 0.42 18.56 -10.72
CA ASN A 29 0.65 19.78 -11.50
C ASN A 29 -0.45 20.78 -11.16
N ASP A 30 -0.18 21.73 -10.29
CA ASP A 30 -1.14 22.74 -9.82
C ASP A 30 -1.64 23.69 -10.93
N LYS A 31 -0.95 23.73 -12.07
CA LYS A 31 -1.36 24.56 -13.22
C LYS A 31 -2.35 23.86 -14.13
N TYR A 32 -2.61 22.56 -13.91
CA TYR A 32 -3.55 21.80 -14.74
C TYR A 32 -4.98 21.95 -14.22
N ASP A 33 -5.89 22.32 -15.14
CA ASP A 33 -7.31 22.41 -14.82
C ASP A 33 -7.98 21.02 -14.88
N PHE A 34 -8.12 20.39 -13.73
CA PHE A 34 -8.76 19.08 -13.60
C PHE A 34 -10.28 19.12 -13.89
N ASN A 35 -10.94 20.28 -13.78
CA ASN A 35 -12.36 20.42 -14.08
C ASN A 35 -12.65 20.29 -15.58
N SER A 36 -11.64 20.54 -16.43
CA SER A 36 -11.74 20.34 -17.87
C SER A 36 -11.71 18.86 -18.30
N ALA A 37 -11.44 17.94 -17.38
CA ALA A 37 -11.35 16.52 -17.69
C ALA A 37 -12.74 15.90 -17.83
N LYS A 38 -13.00 15.28 -18.98
CA LYS A 38 -14.23 14.54 -19.31
C LYS A 38 -14.19 13.11 -18.80
N SER A 39 -13.07 12.46 -18.96
CA SER A 39 -12.92 11.04 -18.66
C SER A 39 -11.48 10.66 -18.34
N ILE A 40 -11.33 9.53 -17.62
CA ILE A 40 -10.05 8.85 -17.44
C ILE A 40 -10.11 7.52 -18.19
N LYS A 41 -9.11 7.24 -19.00
CA LYS A 41 -8.91 5.96 -19.67
C LYS A 41 -7.80 5.19 -18.95
N ILE A 42 -8.09 4.00 -18.49
CA ILE A 42 -7.07 3.13 -17.90
C ILE A 42 -6.31 2.46 -19.04
N ASP A 43 -4.99 2.65 -19.05
CA ASP A 43 -4.10 1.93 -19.95
C ASP A 43 -3.97 0.46 -19.49
N LYS A 44 -3.69 -0.44 -20.42
CA LYS A 44 -3.40 -1.84 -20.11
C LYS A 44 -2.24 -1.92 -19.10
N ILE A 45 -2.47 -2.61 -18.00
CA ILE A 45 -1.47 -2.83 -16.96
C ILE A 45 -0.71 -4.11 -17.29
N SER A 46 0.62 -4.00 -17.34
CA SER A 46 1.48 -5.18 -17.56
C SER A 46 1.52 -6.03 -16.30
N ASP A 47 1.61 -7.33 -16.51
CA ASP A 47 1.77 -8.27 -15.41
C ASP A 47 3.10 -8.05 -14.69
N TYR A 48 3.09 -8.30 -13.38
CA TYR A 48 4.31 -8.37 -12.60
C TYR A 48 5.06 -9.67 -12.89
N LEU A 49 6.37 -9.60 -12.88
CA LEU A 49 7.24 -10.76 -13.14
C LEU A 49 6.84 -11.93 -12.21
N ASN A 50 6.65 -13.12 -12.76
CA ASN A 50 6.23 -14.35 -12.07
C ASN A 50 4.77 -14.38 -11.56
N PHE A 51 3.94 -13.35 -11.87
CA PHE A 51 2.52 -13.33 -11.52
C PHE A 51 1.65 -13.01 -12.73
N PRO A 52 1.45 -13.99 -13.64
CA PRO A 52 0.57 -13.81 -14.79
C PRO A 52 -0.86 -13.45 -14.38
N GLY A 53 -1.46 -12.47 -15.05
CA GLY A 53 -2.80 -11.97 -14.74
C GLY A 53 -2.84 -10.88 -13.68
N SER A 54 -1.73 -10.55 -12.99
CA SER A 54 -1.68 -9.52 -11.95
C SER A 54 -2.06 -8.14 -12.48
N GLY A 55 -1.68 -7.81 -13.71
CA GLY A 55 -2.07 -6.57 -14.36
C GLY A 55 -3.58 -6.48 -14.57
N LYS A 56 -4.20 -7.56 -15.03
CA LYS A 56 -5.66 -7.62 -15.20
C LYS A 56 -6.39 -7.52 -13.86
N ILE A 57 -5.93 -8.21 -12.84
CA ILE A 57 -6.49 -8.14 -11.48
C ILE A 57 -6.40 -6.70 -10.95
N MET A 58 -5.31 -5.99 -11.18
CA MET A 58 -5.17 -4.59 -10.74
C MET A 58 -6.10 -3.66 -11.53
N GLU A 59 -6.24 -3.85 -12.84
CA GLU A 59 -7.18 -3.09 -13.67
C GLU A 59 -8.63 -3.27 -13.19
N ASP A 60 -9.03 -4.52 -12.89
CA ASP A 60 -10.36 -4.84 -12.40
C ASP A 60 -10.60 -4.25 -11.00
N ASN A 61 -9.60 -4.29 -10.11
CA ASN A 61 -9.66 -3.64 -8.81
C ASN A 61 -9.82 -2.11 -8.92
N LEU A 62 -9.04 -1.46 -9.79
CA LEU A 62 -9.18 -0.01 -10.03
C LEU A 62 -10.58 0.31 -10.54
N SER A 63 -11.07 -0.42 -11.53
CA SER A 63 -12.40 -0.26 -12.11
C SER A 63 -13.50 -0.42 -11.06
N PHE A 64 -13.43 -1.48 -10.26
CA PHE A 64 -14.35 -1.76 -9.16
C PHE A 64 -14.37 -0.62 -8.14
N ILE A 65 -13.20 -0.12 -7.74
CA ILE A 65 -13.12 0.95 -6.75
C ILE A 65 -13.61 2.29 -7.33
N PHE A 66 -13.38 2.58 -8.61
CA PHE A 66 -13.98 3.76 -9.25
C PHE A 66 -15.51 3.67 -9.24
N MET A 67 -16.10 2.52 -9.61
CA MET A 67 -17.54 2.31 -9.52
C MET A 67 -18.06 2.50 -8.09
N LYS A 68 -17.38 1.91 -7.10
CA LYS A 68 -17.73 2.03 -5.68
C LYS A 68 -17.68 3.49 -5.17
N ASN A 69 -16.88 4.34 -5.81
CA ASN A 69 -16.80 5.77 -5.51
C ASN A 69 -17.81 6.62 -6.31
N GLY A 70 -18.73 6.01 -7.04
CA GLY A 70 -19.82 6.68 -7.76
C GLY A 70 -19.48 7.13 -9.17
N PHE A 71 -18.34 6.70 -9.73
CA PHE A 71 -18.00 7.01 -11.13
C PHE A 71 -18.66 6.00 -12.09
N ASN A 72 -19.10 6.48 -13.24
CA ASN A 72 -19.56 5.62 -14.32
C ASN A 72 -18.35 5.00 -15.02
N VAL A 73 -18.27 3.68 -15.01
CA VAL A 73 -17.20 2.90 -15.64
C VAL A 73 -17.77 2.13 -16.82
N SER A 74 -17.15 2.26 -17.99
CA SER A 74 -17.52 1.54 -19.19
C SER A 74 -16.29 0.87 -19.81
N GLN A 75 -16.50 -0.29 -20.42
CA GLN A 75 -15.47 -0.97 -21.20
C GLN A 75 -15.79 -0.80 -22.69
N ARG A 76 -14.82 -0.27 -23.44
CA ARG A 76 -14.96 -0.12 -24.89
C ARG A 76 -14.50 -1.38 -25.63
N SER A 77 -14.88 -1.48 -26.91
CA SER A 77 -14.56 -2.62 -27.79
C SER A 77 -13.06 -2.96 -27.89
N ASN A 78 -12.18 -2.03 -27.55
CA ASN A 78 -10.72 -2.22 -27.57
C ASN A 78 -10.17 -2.67 -26.20
N ASN A 79 -10.99 -3.27 -25.32
CA ASN A 79 -10.65 -3.66 -23.95
C ASN A 79 -10.09 -2.50 -23.09
N SER A 80 -10.34 -1.25 -23.47
CA SER A 80 -9.93 -0.10 -22.64
C SER A 80 -11.06 0.28 -21.69
N THR A 81 -10.75 0.35 -20.41
CA THR A 81 -11.68 0.83 -19.38
C THR A 81 -11.70 2.35 -19.35
N VAL A 82 -12.89 2.93 -19.44
CA VAL A 82 -13.11 4.38 -19.42
C VAL A 82 -14.00 4.76 -18.26
N ILE A 83 -13.57 5.75 -17.51
CA ILE A 83 -14.23 6.30 -16.33
C ILE A 83 -14.73 7.69 -16.69
N SER A 84 -16.02 7.91 -16.61
CA SER A 84 -16.62 9.22 -16.86
C SER A 84 -16.49 10.11 -15.62
N LEU A 85 -16.00 11.34 -15.80
CA LEU A 85 -15.78 12.32 -14.73
C LEU A 85 -16.81 13.45 -14.79
N ASN A 86 -16.82 14.15 -15.90
CA ASN A 86 -17.65 15.33 -16.12
C ASN A 86 -18.19 15.35 -17.57
N GLU A 87 -19.50 15.42 -17.75
CA GLU A 87 -20.11 15.44 -19.09
C GLU A 87 -19.75 16.71 -19.90
N GLN A 88 -19.50 17.80 -19.21
CA GLN A 88 -19.13 19.10 -19.83
C GLN A 88 -17.63 19.20 -20.11
N GLY A 89 -16.82 18.29 -19.59
CA GLY A 89 -15.38 18.26 -19.82
C GLY A 89 -15.04 17.94 -21.29
N ILE A 90 -13.88 18.39 -21.74
CA ILE A 90 -13.40 18.21 -23.12
C ILE A 90 -12.16 17.32 -23.21
N ASN A 91 -11.38 17.22 -22.12
CA ASN A 91 -10.11 16.51 -22.11
C ASN A 91 -10.27 15.07 -21.64
N THR A 92 -9.53 14.16 -22.25
CA THR A 92 -9.40 12.77 -21.79
C THR A 92 -8.06 12.62 -21.11
N LEU A 93 -8.09 12.06 -19.91
CA LEU A 93 -6.90 11.68 -19.16
C LEU A 93 -6.57 10.21 -19.38
N LYS A 94 -5.30 9.87 -19.31
CA LYS A 94 -4.80 8.48 -19.31
C LYS A 94 -4.23 8.14 -17.95
N LEU A 95 -4.73 7.07 -17.36
CA LEU A 95 -4.19 6.49 -16.14
C LEU A 95 -3.33 5.29 -16.49
N SER A 96 -2.04 5.40 -16.30
CA SER A 96 -1.11 4.28 -16.39
C SER A 96 -0.76 3.79 -14.98
N CYS A 97 -0.71 2.48 -14.80
CA CYS A 97 -0.33 1.83 -13.55
C CYS A 97 0.82 0.87 -13.83
N THR A 98 1.87 0.94 -13.02
CA THR A 98 2.99 0.00 -13.04
C THR A 98 3.00 -0.74 -11.71
N LEU A 99 2.98 -2.08 -11.77
CA LEU A 99 3.19 -2.92 -10.60
C LEU A 99 4.69 -2.92 -10.29
N THR A 100 5.08 -2.39 -9.13
CA THR A 100 6.47 -2.37 -8.67
C THR A 100 6.77 -3.56 -7.77
N GLU A 101 5.72 -4.11 -7.16
CA GLU A 101 5.79 -5.25 -6.29
C GLU A 101 4.45 -5.99 -6.29
N TYR A 102 4.49 -7.31 -6.35
CA TYR A 102 3.30 -8.15 -6.28
C TYR A 102 3.73 -9.54 -5.81
N THR A 103 3.66 -9.78 -4.51
CA THR A 103 4.10 -11.02 -3.88
C THR A 103 3.13 -11.46 -2.78
N ASP A 104 2.95 -12.76 -2.65
CA ASP A 104 2.15 -13.39 -1.61
C ASP A 104 2.99 -13.99 -0.46
N ARG A 105 4.32 -13.92 -0.58
CA ARG A 105 5.27 -14.59 0.32
C ARG A 105 6.49 -13.75 0.67
N GLU A 106 6.26 -12.55 1.20
CA GLU A 106 7.35 -11.82 1.82
C GLU A 106 7.55 -12.36 3.25
N THR A 107 8.72 -12.95 3.50
CA THR A 107 9.07 -13.48 4.82
C THR A 107 9.87 -12.45 5.59
N ILE A 108 9.37 -12.05 6.76
CA ILE A 108 10.06 -11.17 7.69
C ILE A 108 10.56 -12.01 8.86
N LEU A 109 11.87 -11.98 9.11
CA LEU A 109 12.50 -12.63 10.24
C LEU A 109 12.74 -11.59 11.34
N ILE A 110 12.05 -11.73 12.45
CA ILE A 110 12.24 -10.86 13.62
C ILE A 110 13.00 -11.67 14.66
N PRO A 111 14.32 -11.42 14.88
CA PRO A 111 15.04 -12.04 15.97
C PRO A 111 14.52 -11.48 17.30
N TYR A 112 14.29 -12.33 18.27
CA TYR A 112 13.99 -11.91 19.64
C TYR A 112 14.90 -12.59 20.64
N ARG A 113 15.14 -11.92 21.75
CA ARG A 113 15.88 -12.44 22.88
C ARG A 113 15.08 -12.14 24.14
N VAL A 114 14.73 -13.16 24.88
CA VAL A 114 14.10 -13.03 26.18
C VAL A 114 15.10 -13.46 27.23
N GLU A 115 15.37 -12.60 28.19
CA GLU A 115 16.17 -12.90 29.36
C GLU A 115 15.24 -13.03 30.57
N ASP A 116 15.08 -14.21 31.12
CA ASP A 116 14.27 -14.42 32.30
C ASP A 116 15.16 -14.78 33.50
N LYS A 117 14.90 -14.12 34.62
CA LYS A 117 15.61 -14.35 35.89
C LYS A 117 14.79 -15.31 36.75
N GLY A 118 14.66 -16.56 36.32
CA GLY A 118 14.21 -17.63 37.21
C GLY A 118 12.82 -18.21 36.98
N SER A 119 12.20 -18.02 35.83
CA SER A 119 11.03 -18.77 35.41
C SER A 119 11.29 -19.59 34.14
N ILE A 120 10.72 -20.77 34.06
CA ILE A 120 10.77 -21.62 32.86
C ILE A 120 9.52 -21.28 32.06
N GLU A 121 9.69 -20.56 30.98
CA GLU A 121 8.60 -20.34 30.03
C GLU A 121 8.68 -21.37 28.91
N THR A 122 7.64 -22.17 28.76
CA THR A 122 7.53 -23.13 27.67
C THR A 122 6.85 -22.48 26.49
N VAL A 123 7.62 -22.16 25.46
CA VAL A 123 7.05 -21.63 24.20
C VAL A 123 6.49 -22.80 23.39
N ILE A 124 5.18 -22.81 23.23
CA ILE A 124 4.47 -23.77 22.38
C ILE A 124 4.56 -23.26 20.93
N THR A 125 5.27 -23.99 20.10
CA THR A 125 5.26 -23.74 18.64
C THR A 125 3.90 -24.17 18.11
N GLN A 126 3.04 -23.23 17.79
CA GLN A 126 1.82 -23.49 17.02
C GLN A 126 2.15 -23.36 15.54
N THR A 127 2.27 -24.47 14.86
CA THR A 127 2.24 -24.50 13.39
C THR A 127 0.77 -24.54 13.01
N THR A 128 0.22 -23.43 12.60
CA THR A 128 -1.12 -23.40 12.01
C THR A 128 -0.95 -23.75 10.54
N ASP A 129 -1.30 -24.97 10.17
CA ASP A 129 -1.35 -25.38 8.78
C ASP A 129 -2.54 -24.63 8.14
N PRO A 130 -2.34 -23.69 7.22
CA PRO A 130 -3.45 -22.96 6.65
C PRO A 130 -4.22 -23.92 5.75
N GLY A 131 -5.45 -24.15 6.10
CA GLY A 131 -6.39 -24.81 5.21
C GLY A 131 -6.41 -24.08 3.85
N LYS A 132 -6.64 -24.82 2.77
CA LYS A 132 -6.62 -24.35 1.38
C LYS A 132 -7.14 -22.92 1.23
N GLY A 133 -6.22 -21.97 1.03
CA GLY A 133 -6.57 -20.59 0.69
C GLY A 133 -5.99 -19.49 1.60
N THR A 134 -5.31 -19.81 2.69
CA THR A 134 -4.67 -18.83 3.57
C THR A 134 -3.15 -18.99 3.57
N THR A 135 -2.44 -17.92 3.22
CA THR A 135 -0.97 -17.92 3.02
C THR A 135 -0.19 -17.47 4.27
N ASN A 136 -0.76 -17.61 5.45
CA ASN A 136 -0.09 -17.18 6.67
C ASN A 136 0.42 -18.37 7.47
N SER A 137 1.73 -18.53 7.54
CA SER A 137 2.36 -19.39 8.53
C SER A 137 3.18 -18.54 9.50
N ILE A 138 2.93 -18.71 10.79
CA ILE A 138 3.79 -18.18 11.85
C ILE A 138 4.55 -19.36 12.42
N THR A 139 5.86 -19.41 12.20
CA THR A 139 6.73 -20.42 12.81
C THR A 139 7.60 -19.74 13.86
N THR A 140 7.43 -20.12 15.10
CA THR A 140 8.29 -19.66 16.20
C THR A 140 9.28 -20.75 16.52
N THR A 141 10.57 -20.50 16.34
CA THR A 141 11.64 -21.40 16.78
C THR A 141 12.33 -20.76 17.97
N SER A 142 12.28 -21.43 19.12
CA SER A 142 12.97 -20.99 20.32
C SER A 142 14.08 -21.98 20.69
N THR A 143 15.20 -21.45 21.17
CA THR A 143 16.29 -22.26 21.76
C THR A 143 16.51 -21.75 23.16
N THR A 144 16.31 -22.63 24.14
CA THR A 144 16.54 -22.33 25.56
C THR A 144 17.94 -22.80 25.96
N THR A 145 18.78 -21.88 26.44
CA THR A 145 20.11 -22.22 26.97
C THR A 145 20.13 -21.93 28.48
N THR A 146 20.45 -22.92 29.26
CA THR A 146 20.61 -22.78 30.72
C THR A 146 22.09 -22.50 31.01
N ASN A 147 22.40 -21.39 31.66
CA ASN A 147 23.76 -21.10 32.17
C ASN A 147 23.90 -21.46 33.64
N ASP A 148 25.12 -21.83 34.06
CA ASP A 148 25.50 -22.23 35.43
C ASP A 148 25.34 -21.16 36.54
N GLY A 149 24.43 -20.25 36.38
CA GLY A 149 24.07 -19.20 37.34
C GLY A 149 22.56 -19.03 37.48
N GLY A 150 21.75 -19.94 36.94
CA GLY A 150 20.29 -19.91 37.08
C GLY A 150 19.55 -18.92 36.18
N SER A 151 20.20 -18.28 35.23
CA SER A 151 19.54 -17.47 34.22
C SER A 151 19.24 -18.28 32.95
N ILE A 152 18.00 -18.29 32.53
CA ILE A 152 17.54 -18.89 31.29
C ILE A 152 17.53 -17.80 30.24
N GLN A 153 18.24 -18.00 29.15
CA GLN A 153 18.19 -17.12 27.99
C GLN A 153 17.44 -17.82 26.85
N GLU A 154 16.35 -17.28 26.46
CA GLU A 154 15.62 -17.73 25.28
C GLU A 154 15.95 -16.84 24.09
N THR A 155 16.44 -17.44 23.02
CA THR A 155 16.66 -16.75 21.74
C THR A 155 15.88 -17.45 20.66
N GLY A 156 15.17 -16.70 19.86
CA GLY A 156 14.38 -17.28 18.79
C GLY A 156 14.25 -16.34 17.59
N LYS A 157 13.57 -16.84 16.58
CA LYS A 157 13.19 -16.08 15.40
C LYS A 157 11.70 -16.21 15.21
N LEU A 158 11.01 -15.08 15.10
CA LEU A 158 9.65 -15.04 14.64
C LEU A 158 9.66 -14.89 13.12
N GLU A 159 9.14 -15.88 12.43
CA GLU A 159 8.98 -15.84 10.97
C GLU A 159 7.54 -15.48 10.64
N TYR A 160 7.38 -14.39 9.89
CA TYR A 160 6.07 -13.89 9.50
C TYR A 160 6.01 -13.75 7.99
N THR A 161 5.01 -14.36 7.36
CA THR A 161 4.78 -14.28 5.91
C THR A 161 3.62 -13.35 5.63
N GLN A 162 3.81 -12.42 4.71
CA GLN A 162 2.80 -11.45 4.31
C GLN A 162 2.76 -11.27 2.79
N ALA A 163 1.59 -10.87 2.29
CA ALA A 163 1.45 -10.39 0.93
C ALA A 163 1.87 -8.92 0.83
N ARG A 164 2.47 -8.54 -0.30
CA ARG A 164 2.84 -7.15 -0.56
C ARG A 164 2.56 -6.75 -1.99
N VAL A 165 1.96 -5.57 -2.16
CA VAL A 165 1.64 -4.99 -3.45
C VAL A 165 2.12 -3.55 -3.49
N GLY A 166 2.91 -3.21 -4.51
CA GLY A 166 3.40 -1.88 -4.79
C GLY A 166 2.97 -1.42 -6.18
N ILE A 167 2.57 -0.16 -6.30
CA ILE A 167 2.12 0.43 -7.56
C ILE A 167 2.65 1.84 -7.74
N ILE A 168 2.93 2.20 -8.98
CA ILE A 168 3.13 3.59 -9.40
C ILE A 168 2.02 3.94 -10.37
N LEU A 169 1.28 4.98 -10.04
CA LEU A 169 0.22 5.53 -10.88
C LEU A 169 0.67 6.86 -11.48
N LYS A 170 0.34 7.06 -12.76
CA LYS A 170 0.56 8.32 -13.46
C LYS A 170 -0.71 8.68 -14.23
N VAL A 171 -1.17 9.90 -14.05
CA VAL A 171 -2.25 10.49 -14.85
C VAL A 171 -1.61 11.50 -15.79
N LYS A 172 -1.90 11.35 -17.08
CA LYS A 172 -1.45 12.28 -18.13
C LYS A 172 -2.59 12.71 -19.00
N ASP A 173 -2.53 13.91 -19.51
CA ASP A 173 -3.45 14.42 -20.52
C ASP A 173 -3.18 13.68 -21.84
N GLU A 174 -4.22 13.09 -22.44
CA GLU A 174 -4.08 12.27 -23.64
C GLU A 174 -3.64 13.09 -24.85
N LYS A 175 -4.08 14.36 -24.94
CA LYS A 175 -3.80 15.24 -26.06
C LYS A 175 -2.40 15.82 -26.04
N THR A 176 -1.95 16.27 -24.86
CA THR A 176 -0.65 16.95 -24.69
C THR A 176 0.45 16.01 -24.25
N GLY A 177 0.13 14.84 -23.68
CA GLY A 177 1.08 13.93 -23.07
C GLY A 177 1.63 14.41 -21.73
N LEU A 178 1.17 15.57 -21.22
CA LEU A 178 1.63 16.17 -19.98
C LEU A 178 1.23 15.28 -18.79
N ILE A 179 2.20 14.94 -17.93
CA ILE A 179 1.91 14.26 -16.67
C ILE A 179 1.35 15.30 -15.71
N VAL A 180 0.11 15.09 -15.29
CA VAL A 180 -0.62 16.03 -14.43
C VAL A 180 -0.68 15.58 -12.98
N TRP A 181 -0.50 14.27 -12.75
CA TRP A 181 -0.48 13.69 -11.42
C TRP A 181 0.31 12.39 -11.40
N THR A 182 1.02 12.12 -10.31
CA THR A 182 1.68 10.84 -10.09
C THR A 182 1.73 10.50 -8.61
N HIS A 183 1.63 9.20 -8.31
CA HIS A 183 1.70 8.70 -6.94
C HIS A 183 2.29 7.30 -6.92
N SER A 184 3.12 7.04 -5.92
CA SER A 184 3.64 5.72 -5.60
C SER A 184 3.02 5.25 -4.28
N TYR A 185 2.49 4.05 -4.26
CA TYR A 185 1.90 3.47 -3.08
C TYR A 185 2.22 1.99 -2.96
N TRP A 186 2.45 1.53 -1.76
CA TRP A 186 2.58 0.13 -1.46
C TRP A 186 1.82 -0.22 -0.17
N TYR A 187 1.39 -1.46 -0.06
CA TYR A 187 0.70 -1.97 1.11
C TYR A 187 1.09 -3.42 1.34
N SER A 188 1.25 -3.79 2.61
CA SER A 188 1.43 -5.17 3.06
C SER A 188 0.21 -5.62 3.82
N GLY A 189 -0.23 -6.83 3.56
CA GLY A 189 -1.40 -7.43 4.18
C GLY A 189 -1.26 -8.95 4.27
N ILE A 190 -2.33 -9.58 4.73
CA ILE A 190 -2.35 -11.01 4.98
C ILE A 190 -2.54 -11.79 3.67
N GLU A 191 -3.41 -11.31 2.80
CA GLU A 191 -3.85 -11.96 1.58
C GLU A 191 -3.59 -11.08 0.37
N LEU A 192 -3.08 -11.65 -0.73
CA LEU A 192 -2.66 -10.90 -1.90
C LEU A 192 -3.82 -10.16 -2.57
N SER A 193 -5.00 -10.78 -2.68
CA SER A 193 -6.14 -10.17 -3.35
C SER A 193 -6.67 -8.96 -2.59
N SER A 194 -6.83 -9.07 -1.27
CA SER A 194 -7.25 -7.97 -0.41
C SER A 194 -6.22 -6.86 -0.35
N THR A 195 -4.93 -7.21 -0.37
CA THR A 195 -3.80 -6.26 -0.41
C THR A 195 -3.82 -5.43 -1.70
N ALA A 196 -4.03 -6.08 -2.86
CA ALA A 196 -4.18 -5.41 -4.14
C ALA A 196 -5.39 -4.47 -4.17
N GLN A 197 -6.53 -4.90 -3.61
CA GLN A 197 -7.72 -4.07 -3.52
C GLN A 197 -7.52 -2.83 -2.63
N ILE A 198 -6.79 -2.97 -1.51
CA ILE A 198 -6.46 -1.84 -0.63
C ILE A 198 -5.54 -0.84 -1.35
N CYS A 199 -4.55 -1.32 -2.11
CA CYS A 199 -3.72 -0.47 -2.95
C CYS A 199 -4.55 0.34 -3.95
N ALA A 200 -5.46 -0.32 -4.69
CA ALA A 200 -6.37 0.34 -5.62
C ALA A 200 -7.27 1.36 -4.90
N LYS A 201 -7.84 1.01 -3.74
CA LYS A 201 -8.72 1.86 -2.95
C LYS A 201 -8.05 3.16 -2.51
N ASN A 202 -6.84 3.08 -1.97
CA ASN A 202 -6.11 4.25 -1.50
C ASN A 202 -5.74 5.17 -2.67
N SER A 203 -5.33 4.60 -3.78
CA SER A 203 -4.96 5.35 -4.98
C SER A 203 -6.14 6.06 -5.63
N VAL A 204 -7.27 5.37 -5.81
CA VAL A 204 -8.49 5.96 -6.37
C VAL A 204 -9.04 7.07 -5.47
N ARG A 205 -8.94 6.91 -4.15
CA ARG A 205 -9.34 7.96 -3.19
C ARG A 205 -8.55 9.26 -3.39
N LEU A 206 -7.27 9.16 -3.73
CA LEU A 206 -6.43 10.33 -4.01
C LEU A 206 -6.77 10.94 -5.36
N ILE A 207 -6.99 10.12 -6.39
CA ILE A 207 -7.42 10.59 -7.72
C ILE A 207 -8.78 11.30 -7.62
N LYS A 208 -9.73 10.75 -6.86
CA LYS A 208 -11.05 11.36 -6.66
C LYS A 208 -10.96 12.79 -6.13
N LYS A 209 -10.00 13.08 -5.25
CA LYS A 209 -9.83 14.44 -4.71
C LYS A 209 -9.47 15.49 -5.76
N LEU A 210 -8.92 15.08 -6.92
CA LEU A 210 -8.59 16.00 -8.00
C LEU A 210 -9.83 16.58 -8.70
N PHE A 211 -10.98 15.91 -8.58
CA PHE A 211 -12.23 16.25 -9.28
C PHE A 211 -13.37 16.72 -8.36
N ASN A 212 -13.13 16.73 -7.04
CA ASN A 212 -14.12 17.09 -6.02
C ASN A 212 -13.79 18.44 -5.35
N THR A 213 -13.26 19.38 -6.07
CA THR A 213 -13.05 20.76 -5.59
C THR A 213 -14.22 21.65 -5.91
#